data_03154d4ddb8bb67a08c2c031bda4ee6a
#
_entry.id   03154d4ddb8bb67a08c2c031bda4ee6a
#
_cell.length_a   1.000
_cell.length_b   1.000
_cell.length_c   1.000
_cell.angle_alpha   90.00
_cell.angle_beta   90.00
_cell.angle_gamma   90.00
#
_symmetry.space_group_name_H-M   'P 1'
#
loop_
_entity.id
_entity.type
_entity.pdbx_description
1 polymer ?
#
loop_
_entity_poly.entity_id
_entity_poly.type
_entity_poly.pdbx_seq_one_letter_code
_entity_poly.pdbx_strand_id
1 'polypeptide(L)'
;MNVIRFSDLCAQGQVSGKRVFIRADLNVPQDDAGVITEDTRIRASIPCIQMALDAGAAVMVTSHLGRPVEGEFKPQYSLAPVAERLAALMDREVPLIADWVDGVSVQPGQLVLLENCRVNPGEKKNNEALAKKMAALCDIFVHDAFGTAHRAEASTYGIAQFAPVACAGPLLAAEMDAITLALANPKRPLVAIVAGSKVSTKLTILKSLASKVDQLIVGGGIANTFMLASGLPIGKSLAERDLLDDARAVMDAMKARGAAVPIPVDVVTAKSFSADAVATVKAATEVADDDLILDIGPQTAAALALQLKSAGTIVWNGPVGVFELAAFENGTRTLAHAIAESSAFSIAGGGDTLAAIAKYGIEKQVGYISTGGGAFLEVLEGKTLPAFEILTRRAQASQTAGAPAPGFDPQRGVEMMGSTTTLRKILQTAHVSLTASLPDIKHALAQGDVAKAKGLLHAIKGYAPIFCTDNLVAQIVDIEKLSKTATAAEITSPYAQLEPRLQSLLIEIQTYLSHGQQ
;
A
#
# COMPACT_ATOMS: atom_id res chain seq x y z
N MET A 1 1.62 -4.47 -5.24
CA MET A 1 1.93 -5.19 -3.97
C MET A 1 0.92 -6.33 -3.80
N ASN A 2 1.37 -7.52 -3.38
CA ASN A 2 0.48 -8.67 -3.21
C ASN A 2 0.02 -8.77 -1.75
N VAL A 3 -1.25 -8.48 -1.50
CA VAL A 3 -1.89 -8.54 -0.17
C VAL A 3 -3.25 -9.22 -0.29
N ILE A 4 -3.71 -9.84 0.78
CA ILE A 4 -5.09 -10.32 0.86
C ILE A 4 -6.00 -9.10 0.95
N ARG A 5 -7.03 -9.04 0.10
CA ARG A 5 -8.02 -7.95 0.11
C ARG A 5 -9.29 -8.39 0.83
N PHE A 6 -9.81 -7.54 1.67
CA PHE A 6 -11.05 -7.83 2.38
C PHE A 6 -12.24 -8.00 1.43
N SER A 7 -12.30 -7.22 0.35
CA SER A 7 -13.30 -7.36 -0.72
C SER A 7 -13.33 -8.77 -1.32
N ASP A 8 -12.15 -9.37 -1.52
CA ASP A 8 -12.06 -10.71 -2.13
C ASP A 8 -12.55 -11.79 -1.15
N LEU A 9 -12.23 -11.64 0.16
CA LEU A 9 -12.75 -12.53 1.20
C LEU A 9 -14.27 -12.47 1.30
N CYS A 10 -14.86 -11.27 1.19
CA CYS A 10 -16.31 -11.08 1.16
C CYS A 10 -16.93 -11.74 -0.07
N ALA A 11 -16.38 -11.48 -1.26
CA ALA A 11 -16.85 -12.07 -2.52
C ALA A 11 -16.78 -13.62 -2.55
N GLN A 12 -15.81 -14.19 -1.83
CA GLN A 12 -15.63 -15.65 -1.69
C GLN A 12 -16.49 -16.26 -0.56
N GLY A 13 -17.30 -15.46 0.14
CA GLY A 13 -18.14 -15.93 1.26
C GLY A 13 -17.38 -16.33 2.53
N GLN A 14 -16.11 -15.96 2.65
CA GLN A 14 -15.24 -16.36 3.76
C GLN A 14 -15.44 -15.55 5.05
N VAL A 15 -16.29 -14.52 5.00
CA VAL A 15 -16.51 -13.54 6.07
C VAL A 15 -17.77 -13.84 6.89
N SER A 16 -18.73 -14.58 6.33
CA SER A 16 -20.02 -14.87 6.98
C SER A 16 -19.83 -15.59 8.32
N GLY A 17 -20.47 -15.05 9.37
CA GLY A 17 -20.38 -15.57 10.74
C GLY A 17 -19.02 -15.36 11.43
N LYS A 18 -18.06 -14.69 10.80
CA LYS A 18 -16.73 -14.43 11.35
C LYS A 18 -16.71 -13.16 12.21
N ARG A 19 -15.81 -13.15 13.20
CA ARG A 19 -15.48 -11.94 13.97
C ARG A 19 -14.46 -11.14 13.18
N VAL A 20 -14.86 -9.96 12.74
CA VAL A 20 -14.03 -9.06 11.93
C VAL A 20 -13.61 -7.87 12.80
N PHE A 21 -12.32 -7.68 12.95
CA PHE A 21 -11.72 -6.55 13.64
C PHE A 21 -11.15 -5.56 12.62
N ILE A 22 -11.77 -4.38 12.51
CA ILE A 22 -11.38 -3.32 11.56
C ILE A 22 -10.58 -2.25 12.30
N ARG A 23 -9.34 -2.02 11.87
CA ARG A 23 -8.54 -0.85 12.28
C ARG A 23 -8.81 0.29 11.32
N ALA A 24 -9.67 1.21 11.71
CA ALA A 24 -10.05 2.40 10.94
C ALA A 24 -9.26 3.65 11.38
N ASP A 25 -9.23 4.69 10.56
CA ASP A 25 -8.74 6.02 10.96
C ASP A 25 -9.91 6.96 11.24
N LEU A 26 -10.35 6.99 12.48
CA LEU A 26 -11.45 7.83 12.98
C LEU A 26 -10.92 9.00 13.83
N ASN A 27 -9.65 9.37 13.66
CA ASN A 27 -9.03 10.48 14.36
C ASN A 27 -9.48 11.83 13.75
N VAL A 28 -10.68 12.23 14.06
CA VAL A 28 -11.35 13.43 13.55
C VAL A 28 -11.05 14.65 14.44
N PRO A 29 -11.05 15.86 13.87
CA PRO A 29 -10.93 17.09 14.64
C PRO A 29 -12.22 17.34 15.45
N GLN A 30 -12.03 17.87 16.66
CA GLN A 30 -13.10 18.24 17.57
C GLN A 30 -12.84 19.67 18.06
N ASP A 31 -13.90 20.39 18.38
CA ASP A 31 -13.82 21.68 19.08
C ASP A 31 -13.56 21.49 20.60
N ASP A 32 -13.47 22.59 21.33
CA ASP A 32 -13.22 22.59 22.78
C ASP A 32 -14.37 21.93 23.58
N ALA A 33 -15.56 21.79 23.00
CA ALA A 33 -16.71 21.10 23.59
C ALA A 33 -16.73 19.60 23.24
N GLY A 34 -15.77 19.11 22.43
CA GLY A 34 -15.70 17.72 21.97
C GLY A 34 -16.61 17.41 20.80
N VAL A 35 -17.20 18.41 20.15
CA VAL A 35 -18.06 18.25 18.98
C VAL A 35 -17.19 18.05 17.74
N ILE A 36 -17.48 17.01 16.95
CA ILE A 36 -16.78 16.74 15.71
C ILE A 36 -17.03 17.86 14.70
N THR A 37 -15.96 18.54 14.26
CA THR A 37 -16.02 19.66 13.31
C THR A 37 -15.90 19.21 11.85
N GLU A 38 -15.35 18.00 11.63
CA GLU A 38 -15.16 17.43 10.29
C GLU A 38 -15.23 15.89 10.38
N ASP A 39 -16.07 15.23 9.57
CA ASP A 39 -16.36 13.80 9.67
C ASP A 39 -15.92 12.95 8.46
N THR A 40 -15.12 13.50 7.55
CA THR A 40 -14.69 12.81 6.31
C THR A 40 -14.04 11.46 6.59
N ARG A 41 -13.23 11.34 7.64
CA ARG A 41 -12.60 10.06 8.01
C ARG A 41 -13.59 9.01 8.47
N ILE A 42 -14.64 9.43 9.20
CA ILE A 42 -15.72 8.52 9.60
C ILE A 42 -16.45 8.03 8.35
N ARG A 43 -16.83 8.94 7.45
CA ARG A 43 -17.50 8.59 6.18
C ARG A 43 -16.63 7.68 5.31
N ALA A 44 -15.33 7.92 5.24
CA ALA A 44 -14.40 7.08 4.47
C ALA A 44 -14.27 5.64 5.02
N SER A 45 -14.55 5.43 6.31
CA SER A 45 -14.50 4.11 6.94
C SER A 45 -15.80 3.31 6.78
N ILE A 46 -16.93 3.96 6.50
CA ILE A 46 -18.24 3.30 6.34
C ILE A 46 -18.24 2.19 5.28
N PRO A 47 -17.67 2.36 4.08
CA PRO A 47 -17.69 1.29 3.07
C PRO A 47 -17.10 -0.03 3.55
N CYS A 48 -16.01 -0.01 4.31
CA CYS A 48 -15.41 -1.21 4.88
C CYS A 48 -16.33 -1.87 5.92
N ILE A 49 -16.90 -1.06 6.81
CA ILE A 49 -17.81 -1.51 7.87
C ILE A 49 -19.07 -2.12 7.25
N GLN A 50 -19.66 -1.44 6.27
CA GLN A 50 -20.87 -1.91 5.58
C GLN A 50 -20.62 -3.23 4.85
N MET A 51 -19.48 -3.33 4.14
CA MET A 51 -19.06 -4.56 3.46
C MET A 51 -18.96 -5.75 4.43
N ALA A 52 -18.44 -5.54 5.63
CA ALA A 52 -18.36 -6.57 6.66
C ALA A 52 -19.74 -7.01 7.17
N LEU A 53 -20.62 -6.04 7.39
CA LEU A 53 -22.00 -6.29 7.84
C LEU A 53 -22.83 -7.00 6.77
N ASP A 54 -22.73 -6.58 5.51
CA ASP A 54 -23.41 -7.19 4.36
C ASP A 54 -22.95 -8.64 4.14
N ALA A 55 -21.68 -8.94 4.47
CA ALA A 55 -21.15 -10.29 4.45
C ALA A 55 -21.58 -11.15 5.67
N GLY A 56 -22.36 -10.60 6.61
CA GLY A 56 -22.88 -11.31 7.78
C GLY A 56 -21.85 -11.50 8.89
N ALA A 57 -20.87 -10.61 9.01
CA ALA A 57 -19.86 -10.65 10.07
C ALA A 57 -20.37 -10.10 11.42
N ALA A 58 -19.69 -10.48 12.51
CA ALA A 58 -19.67 -9.77 13.78
C ALA A 58 -18.58 -8.71 13.74
N VAL A 59 -18.94 -7.41 13.73
CA VAL A 59 -18.02 -6.33 13.37
C VAL A 59 -17.57 -5.55 14.60
N MET A 60 -16.27 -5.50 14.80
CA MET A 60 -15.59 -4.69 15.81
C MET A 60 -14.72 -3.65 15.09
N VAL A 61 -14.89 -2.37 15.41
CA VAL A 61 -14.07 -1.29 14.84
C VAL A 61 -13.29 -0.61 15.95
N THR A 62 -12.03 -0.29 15.73
CA THR A 62 -11.27 0.58 16.62
C THR A 62 -10.49 1.62 15.85
N SER A 63 -10.13 2.69 16.55
CA SER A 63 -9.26 3.74 16.07
C SER A 63 -8.47 4.34 17.22
N HIS A 64 -7.54 5.21 16.88
CA HIS A 64 -7.00 6.17 17.82
C HIS A 64 -7.73 7.51 17.71
N LEU A 65 -7.77 8.26 18.80
CA LEU A 65 -8.18 9.65 18.84
C LEU A 65 -7.18 10.46 19.67
N GLY A 66 -6.64 11.50 19.08
CA GLY A 66 -5.67 12.37 19.74
C GLY A 66 -4.37 11.67 20.18
N ARG A 67 -3.81 12.16 21.30
CA ARG A 67 -2.52 11.69 21.84
C ARG A 67 -2.62 11.41 23.34
N PRO A 68 -3.43 10.42 23.78
CA PRO A 68 -3.54 10.08 25.19
C PRO A 68 -2.21 9.54 25.73
N VAL A 69 -2.05 9.61 27.05
CA VAL A 69 -1.04 8.85 27.78
C VAL A 69 -1.55 7.41 27.93
N GLU A 70 -0.72 6.43 27.62
CA GLU A 70 -1.08 5.01 27.76
C GLU A 70 -1.38 4.68 29.24
N GLY A 71 -2.48 3.97 29.47
CA GLY A 71 -2.96 3.63 30.81
C GLY A 71 -3.82 4.72 31.48
N GLU A 72 -3.95 5.92 30.87
CA GLU A 72 -4.75 7.02 31.42
C GLU A 72 -5.95 7.30 30.49
N PHE A 73 -7.14 6.92 30.94
CA PHE A 73 -8.37 7.33 30.23
C PHE A 73 -8.72 8.78 30.58
N LYS A 74 -8.97 9.59 29.53
CA LYS A 74 -9.52 10.95 29.66
C LYS A 74 -10.67 11.11 28.68
N PRO A 75 -11.82 11.68 29.11
CA PRO A 75 -13.03 11.79 28.28
C PRO A 75 -12.80 12.47 26.92
N GLN A 76 -11.91 13.45 26.85
CA GLN A 76 -11.55 14.15 25.60
C GLN A 76 -10.91 13.25 24.53
N TYR A 77 -10.43 12.07 24.90
CA TYR A 77 -9.87 11.09 23.98
C TYR A 77 -10.79 9.89 23.76
N SER A 78 -12.02 9.92 24.30
CA SER A 78 -12.99 8.87 24.07
C SER A 78 -13.53 8.90 22.65
N LEU A 79 -13.76 7.72 22.09
CA LEU A 79 -14.45 7.56 20.81
C LEU A 79 -15.99 7.68 20.93
N ALA A 80 -16.54 8.08 22.08
CA ALA A 80 -17.99 8.23 22.26
C ALA A 80 -18.63 9.16 21.21
N PRO A 81 -18.10 10.38 20.94
CA PRO A 81 -18.66 11.24 19.89
C PRO A 81 -18.57 10.60 18.49
N VAL A 82 -17.55 9.78 18.25
CA VAL A 82 -17.39 9.03 16.98
C VAL A 82 -18.43 7.91 16.88
N ALA A 83 -18.73 7.21 17.98
CA ALA A 83 -19.78 6.19 18.02
C ALA A 83 -21.16 6.78 17.69
N GLU A 84 -21.51 7.90 18.32
CA GLU A 84 -22.74 8.64 18.05
C GLU A 84 -22.83 9.10 16.58
N ARG A 85 -21.75 9.66 16.05
CA ARG A 85 -21.70 10.12 14.66
C ARG A 85 -21.80 8.95 13.67
N LEU A 86 -21.11 7.85 13.95
CA LEU A 86 -21.17 6.64 13.13
C LEU A 86 -22.57 6.02 13.14
N ALA A 87 -23.21 5.97 14.32
CA ALA A 87 -24.58 5.50 14.48
C ALA A 87 -25.56 6.32 13.63
N ALA A 88 -25.44 7.65 13.68
CA ALA A 88 -26.28 8.56 12.88
C ALA A 88 -26.05 8.41 11.37
N LEU A 89 -24.80 8.18 10.92
CA LEU A 89 -24.48 8.03 9.51
C LEU A 89 -24.90 6.67 8.94
N MET A 90 -24.93 5.62 9.76
CA MET A 90 -25.27 4.26 9.34
C MET A 90 -26.72 3.87 9.68
N ASP A 91 -27.47 4.76 10.33
CA ASP A 91 -28.85 4.52 10.80
C ASP A 91 -28.99 3.22 11.60
N ARG A 92 -28.09 3.03 12.58
CA ARG A 92 -28.05 1.84 13.44
C ARG A 92 -27.35 2.11 14.77
N GLU A 93 -27.62 1.27 15.76
CA GLU A 93 -26.86 1.31 17.01
C GLU A 93 -25.40 0.95 16.82
N VAL A 94 -24.50 1.71 17.47
CA VAL A 94 -23.05 1.48 17.51
C VAL A 94 -22.59 1.60 18.97
N PRO A 95 -22.75 0.55 19.79
CA PRO A 95 -22.28 0.56 21.16
C PRO A 95 -20.78 0.77 21.26
N LEU A 96 -20.36 1.64 22.18
CA LEU A 96 -18.94 1.82 22.52
C LEU A 96 -18.57 0.85 23.65
N ILE A 97 -17.55 0.05 23.45
CA ILE A 97 -17.03 -0.91 24.43
C ILE A 97 -15.73 -0.37 25.02
N ALA A 98 -15.74 -0.01 26.29
CA ALA A 98 -14.59 0.61 26.98
C ALA A 98 -13.46 -0.42 27.27
N ASP A 99 -13.78 -1.50 27.96
CA ASP A 99 -12.83 -2.54 28.40
C ASP A 99 -12.88 -3.74 27.45
N TRP A 100 -12.26 -3.61 26.29
CA TRP A 100 -12.42 -4.57 25.20
C TRP A 100 -11.24 -5.55 24.99
N VAL A 101 -10.04 -5.22 25.51
CA VAL A 101 -8.82 -5.98 25.20
C VAL A 101 -8.86 -7.42 25.72
N ASP A 102 -9.55 -7.65 26.82
CA ASP A 102 -9.65 -8.97 27.47
C ASP A 102 -10.90 -9.76 27.04
N GLY A 103 -11.70 -9.23 26.11
CA GLY A 103 -12.83 -9.93 25.53
C GLY A 103 -13.96 -8.99 25.08
N VAL A 104 -14.59 -9.35 23.96
CA VAL A 104 -15.77 -8.64 23.42
C VAL A 104 -16.79 -9.66 22.98
N SER A 105 -18.05 -9.46 23.37
CA SER A 105 -19.19 -10.23 22.86
C SER A 105 -19.88 -9.43 21.75
N VAL A 106 -19.83 -9.94 20.53
CA VAL A 106 -20.48 -9.37 19.35
C VAL A 106 -21.02 -10.49 18.48
N GLN A 107 -22.27 -10.36 18.01
CA GLN A 107 -22.93 -11.37 17.20
C GLN A 107 -22.87 -11.00 15.71
N PRO A 108 -22.97 -11.98 14.79
CA PRO A 108 -23.12 -11.73 13.36
C PRO A 108 -24.21 -10.70 13.06
N GLY A 109 -23.89 -9.71 12.23
CA GLY A 109 -24.76 -8.57 11.90
C GLY A 109 -24.74 -7.41 12.91
N GLN A 110 -24.06 -7.56 14.05
CA GLN A 110 -23.83 -6.47 15.00
C GLN A 110 -22.55 -5.70 14.67
N LEU A 111 -22.57 -4.42 15.03
CA LEU A 111 -21.42 -3.50 14.96
C LEU A 111 -21.17 -2.92 16.34
N VAL A 112 -19.93 -2.97 16.81
CA VAL A 112 -19.48 -2.28 18.02
C VAL A 112 -18.26 -1.43 17.73
N LEU A 113 -18.14 -0.28 18.39
CA LEU A 113 -16.92 0.52 18.40
C LEU A 113 -16.16 0.19 19.70
N LEU A 114 -14.89 -0.13 19.56
CA LEU A 114 -13.98 -0.39 20.68
C LEU A 114 -13.28 0.92 21.03
N GLU A 115 -13.20 1.24 22.32
CA GLU A 115 -12.60 2.49 22.80
C GLU A 115 -11.16 2.67 22.30
N ASN A 116 -10.72 3.92 22.26
CA ASN A 116 -9.45 4.40 21.74
C ASN A 116 -8.29 3.45 22.03
N CYS A 117 -7.75 2.82 20.99
CA CYS A 117 -6.68 1.83 21.13
C CYS A 117 -5.42 2.40 21.79
N ARG A 118 -5.18 3.73 21.69
CA ARG A 118 -3.99 4.40 22.27
C ARG A 118 -4.02 4.57 23.77
N VAL A 119 -5.12 4.28 24.46
CA VAL A 119 -5.15 4.26 25.93
C VAL A 119 -4.56 2.96 26.49
N ASN A 120 -4.43 1.91 25.67
CA ASN A 120 -3.90 0.63 26.11
C ASN A 120 -2.38 0.69 26.28
N PRO A 121 -1.84 0.30 27.46
CA PRO A 121 -0.39 0.23 27.68
C PRO A 121 0.29 -0.71 26.69
N GLY A 122 1.30 -0.20 26.00
CA GLY A 122 2.07 -0.97 25.02
C GLY A 122 1.60 -0.81 23.57
N GLU A 123 0.56 -0.04 23.30
CA GLU A 123 0.06 0.21 21.93
C GLU A 123 1.15 0.80 21.04
N LYS A 124 1.74 1.93 21.44
CA LYS A 124 2.77 2.63 20.63
C LYS A 124 4.06 1.85 20.47
N LYS A 125 4.37 0.95 21.42
CA LYS A 125 5.58 0.13 21.42
C LYS A 125 5.39 -1.22 20.72
N ASN A 126 4.23 -1.43 20.10
CA ASN A 126 3.89 -2.71 19.46
C ASN A 126 4.08 -3.90 20.42
N ASN A 127 3.58 -3.79 21.65
CA ASN A 127 3.75 -4.82 22.65
C ASN A 127 3.11 -6.14 22.19
N GLU A 128 3.90 -7.22 22.21
CA GLU A 128 3.47 -8.52 21.69
C GLU A 128 2.29 -9.12 22.46
N ALA A 129 2.28 -8.99 23.80
CA ALA A 129 1.20 -9.53 24.62
C ALA A 129 -0.13 -8.80 24.32
N LEU A 130 -0.11 -7.46 24.15
CA LEU A 130 -1.26 -6.69 23.75
C LEU A 130 -1.73 -7.08 22.36
N ALA A 131 -0.82 -7.19 21.41
CA ALA A 131 -1.14 -7.57 20.03
C ALA A 131 -1.78 -8.98 19.94
N LYS A 132 -1.28 -9.94 20.73
CA LYS A 132 -1.87 -11.29 20.83
C LYS A 132 -3.28 -11.27 21.44
N LYS A 133 -3.53 -10.45 22.47
CA LYS A 133 -4.87 -10.26 23.03
C LYS A 133 -5.83 -9.70 21.98
N MET A 134 -5.44 -8.64 21.27
CA MET A 134 -6.23 -8.07 20.18
C MET A 134 -6.52 -9.10 19.09
N ALA A 135 -5.52 -9.87 18.67
CA ALA A 135 -5.67 -10.89 17.64
C ALA A 135 -6.61 -12.03 18.04
N ALA A 136 -6.67 -12.37 19.33
CA ALA A 136 -7.59 -13.39 19.86
C ALA A 136 -9.07 -12.98 19.78
N LEU A 137 -9.37 -11.70 19.64
CA LEU A 137 -10.74 -11.19 19.52
C LEU A 137 -11.34 -11.48 18.15
N CYS A 138 -10.54 -11.74 17.12
CA CYS A 138 -11.04 -11.82 15.75
C CYS A 138 -10.58 -13.08 15.01
N ASP A 139 -11.34 -13.42 13.97
CA ASP A 139 -10.98 -14.41 12.97
C ASP A 139 -10.32 -13.75 11.76
N ILE A 140 -10.71 -12.49 11.48
CA ILE A 140 -10.18 -11.66 10.39
C ILE A 140 -9.84 -10.28 10.93
N PHE A 141 -8.59 -9.87 10.77
CA PHE A 141 -8.13 -8.50 10.99
C PHE A 141 -8.10 -7.75 9.66
N VAL A 142 -8.74 -6.59 9.62
CA VAL A 142 -8.78 -5.68 8.47
C VAL A 142 -8.05 -4.38 8.82
N HIS A 143 -6.95 -4.11 8.15
CA HIS A 143 -6.28 -2.82 8.24
C HIS A 143 -6.88 -1.88 7.18
N ASP A 144 -7.61 -0.85 7.62
CA ASP A 144 -8.26 0.13 6.73
C ASP A 144 -7.96 1.58 7.14
N ALA A 145 -6.73 1.84 7.56
CA ALA A 145 -6.29 3.11 8.12
C ALA A 145 -4.94 3.54 7.53
N PHE A 146 -4.94 4.07 6.30
CA PHE A 146 -3.69 4.48 5.64
C PHE A 146 -2.94 5.56 6.44
N GLY A 147 -3.65 6.52 7.05
CA GLY A 147 -3.03 7.56 7.88
C GLY A 147 -2.13 7.04 9.01
N THR A 148 -2.29 5.78 9.41
CA THR A 148 -1.47 5.12 10.44
C THR A 148 -0.54 4.04 9.90
N ALA A 149 -0.56 3.78 8.60
CA ALA A 149 0.19 2.68 7.97
C ALA A 149 1.72 2.78 8.15
N HIS A 150 2.22 3.99 8.43
CA HIS A 150 3.64 4.26 8.70
C HIS A 150 4.07 3.94 10.15
N ARG A 151 3.15 3.48 11.00
CA ARG A 151 3.43 3.18 12.41
C ARG A 151 3.34 1.69 12.69
N ALA A 152 4.40 1.14 13.29
CA ALA A 152 4.39 -0.21 13.82
C ALA A 152 3.85 -0.19 15.26
N GLU A 153 2.53 -0.08 15.42
CA GLU A 153 1.80 -0.09 16.69
C GLU A 153 1.08 -1.45 16.89
N ALA A 154 0.65 -1.79 18.10
CA ALA A 154 0.01 -3.07 18.38
C ALA A 154 -1.29 -3.27 17.57
N SER A 155 -2.10 -2.20 17.41
CA SER A 155 -3.36 -2.23 16.66
C SER A 155 -3.21 -2.14 15.13
N THR A 156 -1.99 -1.89 14.61
CA THR A 156 -1.72 -1.78 13.17
C THR A 156 -0.86 -2.94 12.66
N TYR A 157 0.34 -3.10 13.21
CA TYR A 157 1.32 -4.11 12.84
C TYR A 157 1.19 -5.39 13.65
N GLY A 158 1.16 -5.26 14.99
CA GLY A 158 1.21 -6.40 15.89
C GLY A 158 0.02 -7.33 15.73
N ILE A 159 -1.20 -6.81 15.75
CA ILE A 159 -2.41 -7.60 15.54
C ILE A 159 -2.37 -8.35 14.20
N ALA A 160 -1.90 -7.71 13.12
CA ALA A 160 -1.76 -8.33 11.82
C ALA A 160 -0.76 -9.50 11.82
N GLN A 161 0.22 -9.48 12.72
CA GLN A 161 1.20 -10.55 12.88
C GLN A 161 0.58 -11.83 13.45
N PHE A 162 -0.39 -11.70 14.38
CA PHE A 162 -0.94 -12.81 15.14
C PHE A 162 -2.37 -13.21 14.77
N ALA A 163 -3.15 -12.34 14.11
CA ALA A 163 -4.50 -12.68 13.67
C ALA A 163 -4.51 -13.88 12.72
N PRO A 164 -5.54 -14.76 12.76
CA PRO A 164 -5.64 -15.89 11.84
C PRO A 164 -5.56 -15.44 10.37
N VAL A 165 -6.36 -14.46 9.98
CA VAL A 165 -6.30 -13.79 8.67
C VAL A 165 -6.02 -12.31 8.89
N ALA A 166 -5.09 -11.73 8.12
CA ALA A 166 -4.83 -10.30 8.09
C ALA A 166 -4.90 -9.79 6.64
N CYS A 167 -5.71 -8.77 6.41
CA CYS A 167 -5.99 -8.27 5.07
C CYS A 167 -6.06 -6.73 5.02
N ALA A 168 -5.96 -6.19 3.80
CA ALA A 168 -6.19 -4.77 3.54
C ALA A 168 -7.68 -4.52 3.34
N GLY A 169 -8.22 -3.52 4.02
CA GLY A 169 -9.54 -2.98 3.75
C GLY A 169 -9.56 -2.17 2.45
N PRO A 170 -10.74 -1.77 1.96
CA PRO A 170 -10.89 -1.12 0.66
C PRO A 170 -10.12 0.21 0.56
N LEU A 171 -10.11 1.02 1.63
CA LEU A 171 -9.36 2.29 1.65
C LEU A 171 -7.85 2.05 1.56
N LEU A 172 -7.32 1.15 2.40
CA LEU A 172 -5.89 0.84 2.37
C LEU A 172 -5.47 0.20 1.04
N ALA A 173 -6.30 -0.68 0.48
CA ALA A 173 -6.03 -1.32 -0.81
C ALA A 173 -6.00 -0.28 -1.96
N ALA A 174 -6.91 0.69 -1.97
CA ALA A 174 -6.93 1.77 -2.96
C ALA A 174 -5.66 2.65 -2.87
N GLU A 175 -5.21 2.98 -1.65
CA GLU A 175 -3.95 3.70 -1.44
C GLU A 175 -2.74 2.90 -1.98
N MET A 176 -2.68 1.60 -1.68
CA MET A 176 -1.61 0.72 -2.18
C MET A 176 -1.60 0.64 -3.71
N ASP A 177 -2.76 0.56 -4.34
CA ASP A 177 -2.90 0.52 -5.80
C ASP A 177 -2.46 1.84 -6.44
N ALA A 178 -2.94 2.97 -5.90
CA ALA A 178 -2.57 4.30 -6.39
C ALA A 178 -1.07 4.57 -6.28
N ILE A 179 -0.46 4.22 -5.13
CA ILE A 179 0.98 4.33 -4.91
C ILE A 179 1.76 3.41 -5.88
N THR A 180 1.30 2.18 -6.07
CA THR A 180 1.95 1.22 -6.98
C THR A 180 1.91 1.73 -8.41
N LEU A 181 0.75 2.25 -8.85
CA LEU A 181 0.57 2.81 -10.18
C LEU A 181 1.45 4.05 -10.40
N ALA A 182 1.54 4.94 -9.38
CA ALA A 182 2.29 6.18 -9.48
C ALA A 182 3.81 6.00 -9.41
N LEU A 183 4.33 5.05 -8.60
CA LEU A 183 5.74 5.00 -8.25
C LEU A 183 6.45 3.71 -8.66
N ALA A 184 5.78 2.56 -8.66
CA ALA A 184 6.38 1.29 -9.04
C ALA A 184 6.29 1.03 -10.55
N ASN A 185 5.14 1.37 -11.15
CA ASN A 185 4.87 1.16 -12.57
C ASN A 185 4.31 2.43 -13.23
N PRO A 186 5.01 3.58 -13.16
CA PRO A 186 4.50 4.84 -13.71
C PRO A 186 4.46 4.83 -15.24
N LYS A 187 3.38 5.36 -15.81
CA LYS A 187 3.39 5.77 -17.21
C LYS A 187 4.26 7.03 -17.35
N ARG A 188 5.20 7.00 -18.26
CA ARG A 188 6.15 8.10 -18.49
C ARG A 188 5.59 9.16 -19.46
N PRO A 189 5.99 10.44 -19.35
CA PRO A 189 6.87 11.00 -18.33
C PRO A 189 6.25 10.99 -16.93
N LEU A 190 7.05 10.68 -15.90
CA LEU A 190 6.70 10.83 -14.49
C LEU A 190 7.15 12.21 -14.00
N VAL A 191 6.19 13.05 -13.64
CA VAL A 191 6.44 14.40 -13.12
C VAL A 191 6.07 14.44 -11.63
N ALA A 192 6.98 14.90 -10.78
CA ALA A 192 6.68 15.16 -9.38
C ALA A 192 6.73 16.66 -9.07
N ILE A 193 5.78 17.13 -8.27
CA ILE A 193 5.75 18.48 -7.68
C ILE A 193 6.03 18.30 -6.19
N VAL A 194 7.13 18.88 -5.71
CA VAL A 194 7.50 18.90 -4.29
C VAL A 194 7.72 20.34 -3.87
N ALA A 195 6.80 20.86 -3.08
CA ALA A 195 6.84 22.24 -2.64
C ALA A 195 6.69 22.37 -1.12
N GLY A 196 7.18 23.45 -0.57
CA GLY A 196 7.14 23.72 0.86
C GLY A 196 8.12 24.80 1.27
N SER A 197 8.11 25.14 2.55
CA SER A 197 8.94 26.23 3.09
C SER A 197 10.42 25.87 3.24
N LYS A 198 10.76 24.60 3.47
CA LYS A 198 12.12 24.16 3.82
C LYS A 198 12.56 22.89 3.08
N VAL A 199 13.75 22.91 2.48
CA VAL A 199 14.42 21.75 1.88
C VAL A 199 14.68 20.67 2.92
N SER A 200 15.17 21.06 4.11
CA SER A 200 15.52 20.14 5.21
C SER A 200 14.38 19.19 5.57
N THR A 201 13.15 19.64 5.49
CA THR A 201 11.98 18.83 5.81
C THR A 201 11.59 17.83 4.72
N LYS A 202 12.06 18.03 3.48
CA LYS A 202 11.73 17.21 2.31
C LYS A 202 12.96 16.69 1.55
N LEU A 203 14.16 16.85 2.11
CA LEU A 203 15.40 16.47 1.44
C LEU A 203 15.44 14.99 1.05
N THR A 204 14.96 14.11 1.93
CA THR A 204 14.88 12.67 1.65
C THR A 204 13.91 12.38 0.50
N ILE A 205 12.77 13.09 0.46
CA ILE A 205 11.80 12.99 -0.65
C ILE A 205 12.43 13.45 -1.96
N LEU A 206 13.09 14.63 -1.95
CA LEU A 206 13.75 15.19 -3.14
C LEU A 206 14.81 14.23 -3.69
N LYS A 207 15.68 13.67 -2.82
CA LYS A 207 16.71 12.68 -3.20
C LYS A 207 16.09 11.37 -3.72
N SER A 208 15.04 10.87 -3.06
CA SER A 208 14.34 9.65 -3.49
C SER A 208 13.68 9.82 -4.86
N LEU A 209 12.96 10.92 -5.06
CA LEU A 209 12.29 11.20 -6.34
C LEU A 209 13.28 11.53 -7.45
N ALA A 210 14.39 12.20 -7.16
CA ALA A 210 15.44 12.50 -8.14
C ALA A 210 15.97 11.25 -8.87
N SER A 211 15.89 10.08 -8.24
CA SER A 211 16.29 8.80 -8.85
C SER A 211 15.21 8.17 -9.74
N LYS A 212 13.96 8.66 -9.70
CA LYS A 212 12.79 7.98 -10.30
C LYS A 212 12.06 8.80 -11.34
N VAL A 213 11.94 10.13 -11.13
CA VAL A 213 11.09 11.00 -11.96
C VAL A 213 11.83 11.56 -13.17
N ASP A 214 11.10 11.89 -14.22
CA ASP A 214 11.65 12.54 -15.41
C ASP A 214 11.72 14.06 -15.25
N GLN A 215 10.84 14.61 -14.41
CA GLN A 215 10.86 16.01 -14.01
C GLN A 215 10.50 16.16 -12.52
N LEU A 216 11.23 17.04 -11.84
CA LEU A 216 10.99 17.40 -10.45
C LEU A 216 10.72 18.91 -10.35
N ILE A 217 9.46 19.29 -10.26
CA ILE A 217 9.03 20.65 -10.07
C ILE A 217 9.15 20.98 -8.58
N VAL A 218 9.87 22.04 -8.25
CA VAL A 218 10.02 22.54 -6.87
C VAL A 218 9.27 23.85 -6.67
N GLY A 219 8.72 24.09 -5.48
CA GLY A 219 7.94 25.28 -5.17
C GLY A 219 8.21 25.84 -3.77
N GLY A 220 7.80 27.08 -3.52
CA GLY A 220 7.97 27.77 -2.25
C GLY A 220 9.43 28.00 -1.86
N GLY A 221 9.76 27.96 -0.57
CA GLY A 221 11.13 28.12 -0.07
C GLY A 221 12.11 27.08 -0.58
N ILE A 222 11.60 25.88 -0.96
CA ILE A 222 12.40 24.86 -1.65
C ILE A 222 12.87 25.41 -3.00
N ALA A 223 11.96 25.96 -3.83
CA ALA A 223 12.33 26.56 -5.12
C ALA A 223 13.34 27.71 -4.95
N ASN A 224 13.15 28.57 -3.96
CA ASN A 224 14.09 29.66 -3.68
C ASN A 224 15.50 29.13 -3.36
N THR A 225 15.61 28.03 -2.61
CA THR A 225 16.90 27.39 -2.33
C THR A 225 17.54 26.83 -3.60
N PHE A 226 16.75 26.21 -4.50
CA PHE A 226 17.23 25.71 -5.79
C PHE A 226 17.63 26.85 -6.75
N MET A 227 16.86 27.95 -6.78
CA MET A 227 17.22 29.16 -7.54
C MET A 227 18.56 29.73 -7.07
N LEU A 228 18.74 29.89 -5.74
CA LEU A 228 19.99 30.37 -5.16
C LEU A 228 21.16 29.43 -5.47
N ALA A 229 20.93 28.09 -5.39
CA ALA A 229 21.93 27.08 -5.75
C ALA A 229 22.33 27.16 -7.24
N SER A 230 21.43 27.67 -8.10
CA SER A 230 21.67 27.92 -9.52
C SER A 230 22.28 29.30 -9.81
N GLY A 231 22.58 30.10 -8.78
CA GLY A 231 23.18 31.43 -8.89
C GLY A 231 22.21 32.58 -9.16
N LEU A 232 20.90 32.36 -8.99
CA LEU A 232 19.87 33.39 -9.16
C LEU A 232 19.66 34.19 -7.86
N PRO A 233 19.38 35.50 -7.94
CA PRO A 233 19.04 36.33 -6.80
C PRO A 233 17.66 35.91 -6.25
N ILE A 234 17.52 35.94 -4.92
CA ILE A 234 16.25 35.60 -4.25
C ILE A 234 15.82 36.69 -3.24
N GLY A 235 16.55 37.78 -3.12
CA GLY A 235 16.30 38.87 -2.16
C GLY A 235 16.22 38.37 -0.73
N LYS A 236 15.15 38.76 -0.01
CA LYS A 236 14.83 38.35 1.37
C LYS A 236 14.00 37.09 1.45
N SER A 237 13.82 36.39 0.33
CA SER A 237 12.98 35.18 0.26
C SER A 237 13.48 34.09 1.19
N LEU A 238 12.53 33.30 1.72
CA LEU A 238 12.85 32.14 2.54
C LEU A 238 13.67 31.13 1.74
N ALA A 239 14.85 30.78 2.22
CA ALA A 239 15.72 29.75 1.66
C ALA A 239 16.66 29.19 2.73
N GLU A 240 17.12 27.97 2.54
CA GLU A 240 18.10 27.30 3.43
C GLU A 240 19.48 27.30 2.75
N ARG A 241 20.29 28.33 3.13
CA ARG A 241 21.62 28.53 2.51
C ARG A 241 22.61 27.41 2.81
N ASP A 242 22.45 26.71 3.93
CA ASP A 242 23.30 25.59 4.31
C ASP A 242 23.03 24.31 3.48
N LEU A 243 21.94 24.27 2.70
CA LEU A 243 21.53 23.13 1.87
C LEU A 243 21.68 23.39 0.36
N LEU A 244 22.47 24.41 -0.05
CA LEU A 244 22.72 24.70 -1.47
C LEU A 244 23.44 23.54 -2.16
N ASP A 245 24.37 22.89 -1.49
CA ASP A 245 25.11 21.75 -2.06
C ASP A 245 24.20 20.51 -2.23
N ASP A 246 23.25 20.29 -1.30
CA ASP A 246 22.23 19.26 -1.46
C ASP A 246 21.29 19.55 -2.63
N ALA A 247 20.88 20.81 -2.81
CA ALA A 247 20.07 21.22 -3.97
C ALA A 247 20.82 21.02 -5.30
N ARG A 248 22.11 21.38 -5.37
CA ARG A 248 22.96 21.11 -6.53
C ARG A 248 23.08 19.63 -6.81
N ALA A 249 23.34 18.82 -5.77
CA ALA A 249 23.46 17.36 -5.91
C ALA A 249 22.16 16.73 -6.48
N VAL A 250 20.98 17.21 -6.08
CA VAL A 250 19.69 16.76 -6.64
C VAL A 250 19.59 17.14 -8.12
N MET A 251 19.91 18.39 -8.49
CA MET A 251 19.90 18.84 -9.90
C MET A 251 20.88 18.04 -10.77
N ASP A 252 22.08 17.81 -10.27
CA ASP A 252 23.12 17.06 -10.99
C ASP A 252 22.74 15.59 -11.18
N ALA A 253 22.18 14.96 -10.15
CA ALA A 253 21.67 13.59 -10.23
C ALA A 253 20.54 13.46 -11.26
N MET A 254 19.63 14.42 -11.32
CA MET A 254 18.55 14.48 -12.33
C MET A 254 19.14 14.64 -13.73
N LYS A 255 20.05 15.62 -13.91
CA LYS A 255 20.70 15.91 -15.19
C LYS A 255 21.49 14.71 -15.72
N ALA A 256 22.23 14.01 -14.86
CA ALA A 256 23.00 12.81 -15.22
C ALA A 256 22.13 11.69 -15.81
N ARG A 257 20.84 11.67 -15.50
CA ARG A 257 19.85 10.70 -16.03
C ARG A 257 19.06 11.22 -17.24
N GLY A 258 19.35 12.43 -17.73
CA GLY A 258 18.54 13.10 -18.76
C GLY A 258 17.18 13.62 -18.25
N ALA A 259 17.03 13.71 -16.93
CA ALA A 259 15.87 14.29 -16.27
C ALA A 259 16.12 15.76 -15.88
N ALA A 260 15.11 16.50 -15.44
CA ALA A 260 15.24 17.93 -15.19
C ALA A 260 14.58 18.38 -13.88
N VAL A 261 15.18 19.40 -13.28
CA VAL A 261 14.55 20.27 -12.27
C VAL A 261 14.31 21.62 -12.94
N PRO A 262 13.08 21.94 -13.40
CA PRO A 262 12.80 23.22 -14.04
C PRO A 262 12.97 24.36 -13.00
N ILE A 263 13.91 25.26 -13.26
CA ILE A 263 14.10 26.45 -12.43
C ILE A 263 13.23 27.58 -12.98
N PRO A 264 12.50 28.35 -12.13
CA PRO A 264 11.68 29.45 -12.57
C PRO A 264 12.45 30.48 -13.40
N VAL A 265 11.88 30.91 -14.52
CA VAL A 265 12.41 32.01 -15.36
C VAL A 265 11.85 33.36 -14.97
N ASP A 266 10.67 33.37 -14.37
CA ASP A 266 10.02 34.53 -13.77
C ASP A 266 9.35 34.15 -12.44
N VAL A 267 9.15 35.14 -11.59
CA VAL A 267 8.60 35.01 -10.25
C VAL A 267 7.64 36.16 -9.94
N VAL A 268 6.76 35.94 -8.97
CA VAL A 268 5.92 37.03 -8.38
C VAL A 268 6.50 37.40 -7.03
N THR A 269 6.89 38.67 -6.91
CA THR A 269 7.52 39.20 -5.71
C THR A 269 6.64 40.22 -5.02
N ALA A 270 6.90 40.44 -3.72
CA ALA A 270 6.38 41.56 -2.94
C ALA A 270 7.43 42.05 -1.96
N LYS A 271 7.21 43.24 -1.34
CA LYS A 271 8.11 43.80 -0.32
C LYS A 271 7.76 43.32 1.09
N SER A 272 6.57 42.74 1.29
CA SER A 272 6.09 42.21 2.57
C SER A 272 5.24 40.98 2.36
N PHE A 273 5.17 40.15 3.38
CA PHE A 273 4.27 38.98 3.42
C PHE A 273 2.95 39.42 4.06
N SER A 274 2.00 39.90 3.25
CA SER A 274 0.67 40.32 3.72
C SER A 274 -0.37 40.20 2.61
N ALA A 275 -1.65 40.16 2.98
CA ALA A 275 -2.75 40.11 2.05
C ALA A 275 -2.84 41.34 1.12
N ASP A 276 -2.41 42.48 1.62
CA ASP A 276 -2.42 43.79 0.91
C ASP A 276 -1.10 44.07 0.17
N ALA A 277 -0.17 43.11 0.14
CA ALA A 277 1.11 43.27 -0.53
C ALA A 277 0.93 43.41 -2.06
N VAL A 278 1.61 44.42 -2.63
CA VAL A 278 1.59 44.63 -4.09
C VAL A 278 2.43 43.57 -4.77
N ALA A 279 1.78 42.72 -5.55
CA ALA A 279 2.44 41.69 -6.35
C ALA A 279 3.12 42.32 -7.57
N THR A 280 4.36 41.94 -7.83
CA THR A 280 5.13 42.38 -8.99
C THR A 280 5.76 41.19 -9.68
N VAL A 281 5.47 41.02 -10.98
CA VAL A 281 6.10 39.98 -11.82
C VAL A 281 7.50 40.48 -12.23
N LYS A 282 8.51 39.66 -12.02
CA LYS A 282 9.90 39.94 -12.40
C LYS A 282 10.55 38.74 -13.07
N ALA A 283 11.53 39.00 -13.96
CA ALA A 283 12.45 37.98 -14.36
C ALA A 283 13.20 37.41 -13.14
N ALA A 284 13.47 36.11 -13.11
CA ALA A 284 14.16 35.48 -11.98
C ALA A 284 15.56 36.08 -11.73
N THR A 285 16.17 36.68 -12.75
CA THR A 285 17.45 37.40 -12.69
C THR A 285 17.36 38.81 -12.14
N GLU A 286 16.15 39.38 -11.97
CA GLU A 286 15.90 40.78 -11.59
C GLU A 286 15.29 40.93 -10.20
N VAL A 287 15.33 39.89 -9.40
CA VAL A 287 14.86 39.93 -8.00
C VAL A 287 15.77 40.86 -7.19
N ALA A 288 15.20 41.89 -6.60
CA ALA A 288 15.94 42.88 -5.79
C ALA A 288 16.22 42.33 -4.39
N ASP A 289 17.22 42.93 -3.71
CA ASP A 289 17.66 42.49 -2.37
C ASP A 289 16.54 42.53 -1.31
N ASP A 290 15.55 43.44 -1.48
CA ASP A 290 14.43 43.63 -0.56
C ASP A 290 13.14 42.91 -0.99
N ASP A 291 13.18 42.13 -2.09
CA ASP A 291 12.04 41.35 -2.57
C ASP A 291 11.85 40.04 -1.78
N LEU A 292 10.58 39.62 -1.66
CA LEU A 292 10.15 38.31 -1.23
C LEU A 292 9.50 37.61 -2.42
N ILE A 293 10.02 36.48 -2.85
CA ILE A 293 9.38 35.62 -3.85
C ILE A 293 8.25 34.86 -3.17
N LEU A 294 7.02 35.08 -3.63
CA LEU A 294 5.81 34.50 -3.03
C LEU A 294 5.06 33.55 -3.98
N ASP A 295 5.36 33.60 -5.29
CA ASP A 295 4.84 32.64 -6.28
C ASP A 295 5.79 32.53 -7.47
N ILE A 296 5.63 31.50 -8.29
CA ILE A 296 6.24 31.43 -9.62
C ILE A 296 5.54 32.41 -10.56
N GLY A 297 6.28 32.95 -11.53
CA GLY A 297 5.72 33.88 -12.51
C GLY A 297 4.85 33.20 -13.56
N PRO A 298 4.07 33.99 -14.33
CA PRO A 298 3.12 33.45 -15.29
C PRO A 298 3.77 32.69 -16.46
N GLN A 299 5.00 33.06 -16.88
CA GLN A 299 5.71 32.33 -17.93
C GLN A 299 6.14 30.95 -17.43
N THR A 300 6.70 30.90 -16.23
CA THR A 300 7.07 29.64 -15.55
C THR A 300 5.83 28.75 -15.36
N ALA A 301 4.74 29.31 -14.85
CA ALA A 301 3.50 28.56 -14.63
C ALA A 301 2.95 27.97 -15.94
N ALA A 302 2.94 28.75 -17.03
CA ALA A 302 2.49 28.29 -18.35
C ALA A 302 3.38 27.17 -18.91
N ALA A 303 4.70 27.30 -18.80
CA ALA A 303 5.65 26.28 -19.24
C ALA A 303 5.48 24.96 -18.44
N LEU A 304 5.35 25.03 -17.11
CA LEU A 304 5.10 23.86 -16.27
C LEU A 304 3.73 23.23 -16.55
N ALA A 305 2.70 24.03 -16.80
CA ALA A 305 1.38 23.52 -17.16
C ALA A 305 1.40 22.69 -18.46
N LEU A 306 2.17 23.10 -19.47
CA LEU A 306 2.35 22.33 -20.70
C LEU A 306 3.04 20.99 -20.43
N GLN A 307 4.04 20.98 -19.55
CA GLN A 307 4.73 19.76 -19.14
C GLN A 307 3.78 18.79 -18.40
N LEU A 308 2.95 19.29 -17.48
CA LEU A 308 1.94 18.50 -16.79
C LEU A 308 0.88 17.92 -17.72
N LYS A 309 0.46 18.67 -18.76
CA LYS A 309 -0.48 18.16 -19.77
C LYS A 309 0.10 17.01 -20.60
N SER A 310 1.41 16.96 -20.79
CA SER A 310 2.10 15.90 -21.53
C SER A 310 2.58 14.73 -20.64
N ALA A 311 2.41 14.83 -19.31
CA ALA A 311 2.82 13.78 -18.39
C ALA A 311 2.00 12.50 -18.57
N GLY A 312 2.62 11.36 -18.24
CA GLY A 312 1.93 10.08 -18.11
C GLY A 312 1.48 9.81 -16.68
N THR A 313 2.27 10.29 -15.71
CA THR A 313 1.97 10.19 -14.27
C THR A 313 2.41 11.47 -13.55
N ILE A 314 1.59 11.95 -12.61
CA ILE A 314 1.87 13.14 -11.80
C ILE A 314 1.78 12.79 -10.32
N VAL A 315 2.81 13.18 -9.55
CA VAL A 315 2.82 13.13 -8.09
C VAL A 315 2.81 14.56 -7.56
N TRP A 316 1.79 14.95 -6.80
CA TRP A 316 1.64 16.32 -6.33
C TRP A 316 1.70 16.42 -4.80
N ASN A 317 2.73 17.10 -4.29
CA ASN A 317 2.93 17.35 -2.87
C ASN A 317 3.38 18.80 -2.59
N GLY A 318 2.43 19.67 -2.35
CA GLY A 318 2.59 21.07 -1.95
C GLY A 318 2.29 22.10 -3.05
N PRO A 319 1.76 23.26 -2.68
CA PRO A 319 1.53 24.42 -3.56
C PRO A 319 2.86 25.08 -3.93
N VAL A 320 2.95 25.65 -5.14
CA VAL A 320 4.19 26.28 -5.63
C VAL A 320 4.35 27.75 -5.25
N GLY A 321 3.29 28.37 -4.72
CA GLY A 321 3.26 29.73 -4.22
C GLY A 321 2.41 29.85 -2.96
N VAL A 322 2.30 31.07 -2.42
CA VAL A 322 1.46 31.39 -1.24
C VAL A 322 0.00 31.51 -1.70
N PHE A 323 -0.57 30.39 -2.05
CA PHE A 323 -1.89 30.29 -2.70
C PHE A 323 -3.06 30.76 -1.82
N GLU A 324 -2.84 30.89 -0.51
CA GLU A 324 -3.82 31.43 0.43
C GLU A 324 -4.11 32.92 0.15
N LEU A 325 -3.12 33.64 -0.39
CA LEU A 325 -3.22 35.06 -0.75
C LEU A 325 -3.54 35.19 -2.24
N ALA A 326 -4.66 35.84 -2.57
CA ALA A 326 -5.16 35.96 -3.96
C ALA A 326 -4.14 36.54 -4.95
N ALA A 327 -3.24 37.44 -4.48
CA ALA A 327 -2.20 38.05 -5.30
C ALA A 327 -1.07 37.06 -5.70
N PHE A 328 -0.94 35.92 -5.01
CA PHE A 328 0.16 34.96 -5.16
C PHE A 328 -0.33 33.51 -5.36
N GLU A 329 -1.56 33.35 -5.84
CA GLU A 329 -2.16 32.02 -6.07
C GLU A 329 -2.01 31.52 -7.51
N ASN A 330 -1.61 32.39 -8.45
CA ASN A 330 -1.70 32.10 -9.87
C ASN A 330 -0.86 30.88 -10.29
N GLY A 331 0.33 30.71 -9.74
CA GLY A 331 1.18 29.56 -10.01
C GLY A 331 0.49 28.25 -9.63
N THR A 332 0.06 28.15 -8.37
CA THR A 332 -0.63 26.95 -7.85
C THR A 332 -1.93 26.70 -8.59
N ARG A 333 -2.75 27.72 -8.85
CA ARG A 333 -4.00 27.61 -9.60
C ARG A 333 -3.77 27.08 -11.02
N THR A 334 -2.77 27.62 -11.72
CA THR A 334 -2.45 27.20 -13.10
C THR A 334 -2.02 25.75 -13.16
N LEU A 335 -1.15 25.31 -12.24
CA LEU A 335 -0.71 23.92 -12.16
C LEU A 335 -1.88 22.98 -11.77
N ALA A 336 -2.70 23.39 -10.79
CA ALA A 336 -3.87 22.63 -10.36
C ALA A 336 -4.84 22.33 -11.53
N HIS A 337 -5.18 23.35 -12.32
CA HIS A 337 -6.01 23.18 -13.52
C HIS A 337 -5.31 22.35 -14.60
N ALA A 338 -4.01 22.51 -14.80
CA ALA A 338 -3.26 21.69 -15.74
C ALA A 338 -3.25 20.20 -15.33
N ILE A 339 -3.17 19.89 -14.03
CA ILE A 339 -3.31 18.53 -13.50
C ILE A 339 -4.72 18.01 -13.75
N ALA A 340 -5.75 18.82 -13.46
CA ALA A 340 -7.15 18.44 -13.64
C ALA A 340 -7.53 18.18 -15.12
N GLU A 341 -6.89 18.89 -16.05
CA GLU A 341 -7.10 18.75 -17.50
C GLU A 341 -6.19 17.69 -18.15
N SER A 342 -5.20 17.19 -17.41
CA SER A 342 -4.26 16.19 -17.93
C SER A 342 -4.90 14.81 -18.02
N SER A 343 -4.53 14.04 -19.04
CA SER A 343 -4.86 12.61 -19.14
C SER A 343 -3.95 11.71 -18.29
N ALA A 344 -2.98 12.30 -17.58
CA ALA A 344 -2.06 11.58 -16.70
C ALA A 344 -2.82 10.98 -15.50
N PHE A 345 -2.36 9.83 -15.01
CA PHE A 345 -2.74 9.43 -13.67
C PHE A 345 -2.07 10.37 -12.66
N SER A 346 -2.86 11.05 -11.84
CA SER A 346 -2.37 11.97 -10.81
C SER A 346 -2.64 11.43 -9.42
N ILE A 347 -1.62 11.49 -8.55
CA ILE A 347 -1.75 11.23 -7.12
C ILE A 347 -1.34 12.47 -6.35
N ALA A 348 -2.18 12.91 -5.41
CA ALA A 348 -1.94 14.09 -4.59
C ALA A 348 -2.01 13.75 -3.11
N GLY A 349 -1.16 14.39 -2.29
CA GLY A 349 -1.18 14.20 -0.85
C GLY A 349 -0.45 15.31 -0.09
N GLY A 350 -0.77 15.43 1.19
CA GLY A 350 -0.32 16.51 2.08
C GLY A 350 -1.39 17.59 2.28
N GLY A 351 -1.48 18.12 3.49
CA GLY A 351 -2.55 19.05 3.89
C GLY A 351 -2.71 20.26 2.98
N ASP A 352 -1.60 20.96 2.67
CA ASP A 352 -1.62 22.14 1.81
C ASP A 352 -2.05 21.79 0.37
N THR A 353 -1.70 20.59 -0.12
CA THR A 353 -2.14 20.10 -1.44
C THR A 353 -3.65 19.90 -1.47
N LEU A 354 -4.19 19.26 -0.43
CA LEU A 354 -5.63 19.03 -0.30
C LEU A 354 -6.39 20.35 -0.18
N ALA A 355 -5.85 21.32 0.56
CA ALA A 355 -6.42 22.66 0.65
C ALA A 355 -6.46 23.38 -0.72
N ALA A 356 -5.40 23.25 -1.51
CA ALA A 356 -5.37 23.79 -2.88
C ALA A 356 -6.39 23.08 -3.80
N ILE A 357 -6.48 21.76 -3.74
CA ILE A 357 -7.47 20.97 -4.49
C ILE A 357 -8.90 21.43 -4.18
N ALA A 358 -9.22 21.56 -2.89
CA ALA A 358 -10.54 22.03 -2.44
C ALA A 358 -10.78 23.50 -2.86
N LYS A 359 -9.79 24.38 -2.71
CA LYS A 359 -9.91 25.79 -3.11
C LYS A 359 -10.26 25.95 -4.60
N TYR A 360 -9.70 25.10 -5.46
CA TYR A 360 -9.91 25.19 -6.91
C TYR A 360 -11.00 24.23 -7.43
N GLY A 361 -11.64 23.44 -6.57
CA GLY A 361 -12.79 22.58 -6.89
C GLY A 361 -12.46 21.47 -7.88
N ILE A 362 -11.26 20.89 -7.78
CA ILE A 362 -10.76 19.87 -8.73
C ILE A 362 -10.68 18.45 -8.15
N GLU A 363 -11.37 18.18 -7.03
CA GLU A 363 -11.30 16.89 -6.32
C GLU A 363 -11.65 15.70 -7.22
N LYS A 364 -12.59 15.89 -8.13
CA LYS A 364 -13.08 14.84 -9.04
C LYS A 364 -12.18 14.60 -10.25
N GLN A 365 -11.30 15.53 -10.54
CA GLN A 365 -10.38 15.48 -11.69
C GLN A 365 -8.99 14.95 -11.30
N VAL A 366 -8.64 14.97 -10.02
CA VAL A 366 -7.41 14.32 -9.53
C VAL A 366 -7.62 12.81 -9.48
N GLY A 367 -6.70 12.05 -10.07
CA GLY A 367 -6.83 10.60 -10.19
C GLY A 367 -6.90 9.88 -8.84
N TYR A 368 -6.12 10.31 -7.86
CA TYR A 368 -6.20 9.83 -6.49
C TYR A 368 -5.76 10.90 -5.48
N ILE A 369 -6.54 11.09 -4.43
CA ILE A 369 -6.21 11.98 -3.30
C ILE A 369 -5.91 11.13 -2.08
N SER A 370 -4.65 11.11 -1.67
CA SER A 370 -4.21 10.32 -0.51
C SER A 370 -4.78 10.85 0.79
N THR A 371 -5.33 9.95 1.60
CA THR A 371 -5.92 10.26 2.92
C THR A 371 -4.88 10.33 4.04
N GLY A 372 -3.66 9.85 3.80
CA GLY A 372 -2.62 9.70 4.82
C GLY A 372 -1.40 10.60 4.62
N GLY A 373 -1.49 11.89 4.95
CA GLY A 373 -0.41 12.85 4.72
C GLY A 373 0.98 12.36 5.15
N GLY A 374 1.16 11.89 6.40
CA GLY A 374 2.43 11.37 6.90
C GLY A 374 2.88 10.08 6.21
N ALA A 375 1.97 9.11 6.07
CA ALA A 375 2.26 7.86 5.40
C ALA A 375 2.62 8.07 3.91
N PHE A 376 1.91 8.98 3.22
CA PHE A 376 2.21 9.33 1.84
C PHE A 376 3.61 9.93 1.69
N LEU A 377 4.01 10.84 2.61
CA LEU A 377 5.36 11.42 2.59
C LEU A 377 6.44 10.34 2.78
N GLU A 378 6.25 9.40 3.70
CA GLU A 378 7.21 8.30 3.90
C GLU A 378 7.34 7.39 2.67
N VAL A 379 6.24 7.17 1.93
CA VAL A 379 6.31 6.47 0.65
C VAL A 379 7.11 7.25 -0.38
N LEU A 380 6.94 8.58 -0.47
CA LEU A 380 7.75 9.43 -1.35
C LEU A 380 9.22 9.43 -0.97
N GLU A 381 9.55 9.27 0.32
CA GLU A 381 10.92 9.05 0.82
C GLU A 381 11.52 7.70 0.38
N GLY A 382 10.71 6.81 -0.19
CA GLY A 382 11.12 5.48 -0.62
C GLY A 382 11.07 4.42 0.49
N LYS A 383 10.43 4.72 1.62
CA LYS A 383 10.26 3.77 2.73
C LYS A 383 9.15 2.77 2.44
N THR A 384 9.34 1.54 2.88
CA THR A 384 8.27 0.55 2.96
C THR A 384 7.50 0.79 4.26
N LEU A 385 6.19 1.02 4.14
CA LEU A 385 5.37 1.23 5.32
C LEU A 385 5.18 -0.08 6.11
N PRO A 386 5.24 -0.06 7.46
CA PRO A 386 5.04 -1.23 8.30
C PRO A 386 3.77 -2.01 8.00
N ALA A 387 2.64 -1.32 7.78
CA ALA A 387 1.38 -1.99 7.42
C ALA A 387 1.47 -2.73 6.08
N PHE A 388 2.14 -2.16 5.08
CA PHE A 388 2.33 -2.82 3.78
C PHE A 388 3.23 -4.04 3.90
N GLU A 389 4.32 -3.90 4.67
CA GLU A 389 5.25 -4.99 4.94
C GLU A 389 4.54 -6.18 5.57
N ILE A 390 3.85 -5.96 6.71
CA ILE A 390 3.22 -7.07 7.45
C ILE A 390 2.12 -7.73 6.63
N LEU A 391 1.26 -6.98 5.93
CA LEU A 391 0.18 -7.55 5.12
C LEU A 391 0.73 -8.33 3.92
N THR A 392 1.81 -7.85 3.28
CA THR A 392 2.48 -8.58 2.20
C THR A 392 3.08 -9.89 2.71
N ARG A 393 3.78 -9.84 3.86
CA ARG A 393 4.35 -11.03 4.52
C ARG A 393 3.27 -12.04 4.89
N ARG A 394 2.12 -11.60 5.41
CA ARG A 394 0.98 -12.47 5.74
C ARG A 394 0.36 -13.11 4.51
N ALA A 395 0.22 -12.37 3.41
CA ALA A 395 -0.27 -12.90 2.14
C ALA A 395 0.67 -13.98 1.57
N GLN A 396 1.98 -13.75 1.62
CA GLN A 396 2.99 -14.74 1.22
C GLN A 396 2.93 -15.99 2.08
N ALA A 397 2.84 -15.83 3.41
CA ALA A 397 2.73 -16.96 4.33
C ALA A 397 1.44 -17.78 4.11
N SER A 398 0.33 -17.13 3.78
CA SER A 398 -0.92 -17.82 3.46
C SER A 398 -0.83 -18.59 2.15
N GLN A 399 -0.13 -18.07 1.16
CA GLN A 399 0.13 -18.76 -0.11
C GLN A 399 1.05 -19.97 0.10
N THR A 400 2.05 -19.84 0.97
CA THR A 400 2.96 -20.95 1.32
C THR A 400 2.32 -21.96 2.29
N ALA A 401 1.42 -21.53 3.17
CA ALA A 401 0.68 -22.43 4.06
C ALA A 401 -0.41 -23.24 3.34
N GLY A 402 -0.94 -22.71 2.23
CA GLY A 402 -1.83 -23.45 1.31
C GLY A 402 -1.09 -24.20 0.21
N ALA A 403 0.21 -23.90 0.01
CA ALA A 403 1.02 -24.70 -0.91
C ALA A 403 1.32 -26.06 -0.24
N PRO A 404 1.11 -27.17 -0.95
CA PRO A 404 1.53 -28.47 -0.47
C PRO A 404 3.04 -28.40 -0.13
N ALA A 405 3.45 -29.09 0.95
CA ALA A 405 4.86 -29.15 1.32
C ALA A 405 5.73 -29.47 0.10
N PRO A 406 6.92 -28.83 -0.06
CA PRO A 406 7.74 -29.01 -1.24
C PRO A 406 7.85 -30.49 -1.61
N GLY A 407 7.52 -30.77 -2.87
CA GLY A 407 7.58 -32.14 -3.39
C GLY A 407 8.94 -32.48 -3.98
N PHE A 408 9.74 -31.46 -4.32
CA PHE A 408 11.01 -31.59 -5.00
C PHE A 408 12.19 -31.52 -4.03
N ASP A 409 13.10 -32.47 -4.14
CA ASP A 409 14.36 -32.55 -3.40
C ASP A 409 15.55 -32.64 -4.39
N PRO A 410 16.12 -31.48 -4.80
CA PRO A 410 17.21 -31.45 -5.75
C PRO A 410 18.50 -32.06 -5.19
N GLN A 411 18.74 -32.01 -3.88
CA GLN A 411 19.95 -32.55 -3.28
C GLN A 411 19.95 -34.07 -3.37
N ARG A 412 18.85 -34.71 -3.00
CA ARG A 412 18.61 -36.15 -3.19
C ARG A 412 18.79 -36.55 -4.65
N GLY A 413 18.23 -35.74 -5.57
CA GLY A 413 18.37 -35.98 -7.00
C GLY A 413 19.83 -36.00 -7.48
N VAL A 414 20.65 -35.05 -7.00
CA VAL A 414 22.08 -35.01 -7.32
C VAL A 414 22.82 -36.17 -6.71
N GLU A 415 22.56 -36.54 -5.45
CA GLU A 415 23.17 -37.68 -4.77
C GLU A 415 22.87 -39.00 -5.51
N MET A 416 21.63 -39.23 -5.92
CA MET A 416 21.24 -40.44 -6.63
C MET A 416 21.77 -40.52 -8.07
N MET A 417 21.88 -39.35 -8.75
CA MET A 417 22.30 -39.30 -10.16
C MET A 417 23.79 -39.05 -10.37
N GLY A 418 24.52 -38.77 -9.32
CA GLY A 418 25.96 -38.50 -9.32
C GLY A 418 26.36 -37.17 -9.95
N SER A 419 25.44 -36.44 -10.61
CA SER A 419 25.73 -35.12 -11.15
C SER A 419 24.47 -34.28 -11.40
N THR A 420 24.61 -32.96 -11.28
CA THR A 420 23.56 -31.98 -11.61
C THR A 420 23.13 -32.07 -13.09
N THR A 421 24.06 -32.33 -13.99
CA THR A 421 23.78 -32.45 -15.43
C THR A 421 22.89 -33.65 -15.73
N THR A 422 23.16 -34.81 -15.11
CA THR A 422 22.33 -36.01 -15.27
C THR A 422 20.94 -35.81 -14.67
N LEU A 423 20.88 -35.20 -13.48
CA LEU A 423 19.61 -34.87 -12.86
C LEU A 423 18.76 -33.96 -13.76
N ARG A 424 19.33 -32.91 -14.35
CA ARG A 424 18.61 -32.00 -15.25
C ARG A 424 17.98 -32.71 -16.45
N LYS A 425 18.67 -33.66 -17.07
CA LYS A 425 18.12 -34.46 -18.17
C LYS A 425 16.92 -35.31 -17.72
N ILE A 426 17.02 -35.93 -16.55
CA ILE A 426 15.93 -36.72 -15.97
C ILE A 426 14.75 -35.82 -15.64
N LEU A 427 14.99 -34.67 -15.04
CA LEU A 427 13.93 -33.71 -14.70
C LEU A 427 13.20 -33.16 -15.93
N GLN A 428 13.91 -32.91 -17.04
CA GLN A 428 13.27 -32.53 -18.31
C GLN A 428 12.30 -33.61 -18.80
N THR A 429 12.72 -34.88 -18.78
CA THR A 429 11.88 -36.02 -19.18
C THR A 429 10.71 -36.21 -18.22
N ALA A 430 10.96 -36.14 -16.91
CA ALA A 430 9.92 -36.26 -15.88
C ALA A 430 8.89 -35.12 -15.96
N HIS A 431 9.33 -33.88 -16.21
CA HIS A 431 8.45 -32.73 -16.38
C HIS A 431 7.47 -32.95 -17.55
N VAL A 432 7.97 -33.35 -18.72
CA VAL A 432 7.12 -33.64 -19.90
C VAL A 432 6.14 -34.77 -19.62
N SER A 433 6.64 -35.86 -19.04
CA SER A 433 5.82 -37.04 -18.70
C SER A 433 4.72 -36.68 -17.69
N LEU A 434 5.06 -35.94 -16.61
CA LEU A 434 4.11 -35.55 -15.57
C LEU A 434 3.06 -34.58 -16.09
N THR A 435 3.47 -33.60 -16.94
CA THR A 435 2.56 -32.64 -17.57
C THR A 435 1.48 -33.35 -18.39
N ALA A 436 1.84 -34.40 -19.12
CA ALA A 436 0.89 -35.20 -19.90
C ALA A 436 0.03 -36.14 -19.01
N SER A 437 0.65 -36.73 -17.97
CA SER A 437 -0.02 -37.74 -17.14
C SER A 437 -1.13 -37.19 -16.25
N LEU A 438 -0.99 -35.92 -15.71
CA LEU A 438 -1.97 -35.38 -14.76
C LEU A 438 -3.39 -35.27 -15.34
N PRO A 439 -3.61 -34.61 -16.51
CA PRO A 439 -4.93 -34.54 -17.12
C PRO A 439 -5.45 -35.93 -17.54
N ASP A 440 -4.56 -36.83 -17.99
CA ASP A 440 -4.93 -38.19 -18.40
C ASP A 440 -5.39 -39.05 -17.23
N ILE A 441 -4.76 -38.95 -16.05
CA ILE A 441 -5.24 -39.67 -14.84
C ILE A 441 -6.63 -39.17 -14.45
N LYS A 442 -6.83 -37.86 -14.43
CA LYS A 442 -8.13 -37.27 -14.11
C LYS A 442 -9.23 -37.72 -15.07
N HIS A 443 -8.93 -37.70 -16.35
CA HIS A 443 -9.87 -38.19 -17.38
C HIS A 443 -10.16 -39.66 -17.24
N ALA A 444 -9.16 -40.52 -17.05
CA ALA A 444 -9.32 -41.96 -16.86
C ALA A 444 -10.20 -42.29 -15.64
N LEU A 445 -9.98 -41.61 -14.50
CA LEU A 445 -10.80 -41.78 -13.30
C LEU A 445 -12.25 -41.34 -13.54
N ALA A 446 -12.47 -40.24 -14.25
CA ALA A 446 -13.81 -39.77 -14.61
C ALA A 446 -14.56 -40.71 -15.54
N GLN A 447 -13.85 -41.47 -16.40
CA GLN A 447 -14.41 -42.49 -17.31
C GLN A 447 -14.49 -43.88 -16.67
N GLY A 448 -14.03 -44.06 -15.43
CA GLY A 448 -13.99 -45.37 -14.76
C GLY A 448 -12.85 -46.27 -15.23
N ASP A 449 -11.92 -45.77 -16.05
CA ASP A 449 -10.77 -46.53 -16.56
C ASP A 449 -9.63 -46.60 -15.51
N VAL A 450 -9.83 -47.49 -14.53
CA VAL A 450 -8.85 -47.71 -13.46
C VAL A 450 -7.53 -48.27 -14.01
N ALA A 451 -7.58 -49.06 -15.08
CA ALA A 451 -6.38 -49.68 -15.64
C ALA A 451 -5.43 -48.65 -16.24
N LYS A 452 -5.96 -47.64 -16.96
CA LYS A 452 -5.21 -46.53 -17.49
C LYS A 452 -4.66 -45.65 -16.37
N ALA A 453 -5.51 -45.26 -15.39
CA ALA A 453 -5.08 -44.45 -14.25
C ALA A 453 -3.94 -45.12 -13.46
N LYS A 454 -4.05 -46.42 -13.18
CA LYS A 454 -3.01 -47.23 -12.53
C LYS A 454 -1.70 -47.25 -13.30
N GLY A 455 -1.73 -47.41 -14.64
CA GLY A 455 -0.52 -47.38 -15.46
C GLY A 455 0.23 -46.04 -15.37
N LEU A 456 -0.50 -44.94 -15.40
CA LEU A 456 0.07 -43.60 -15.27
C LEU A 456 0.63 -43.31 -13.85
N LEU A 457 -0.09 -43.72 -12.81
CA LEU A 457 0.39 -43.63 -11.42
C LEU A 457 1.64 -44.47 -11.19
N HIS A 458 1.70 -45.68 -11.80
CA HIS A 458 2.86 -46.54 -11.72
C HIS A 458 4.09 -45.92 -12.39
N ALA A 459 3.91 -45.25 -13.52
CA ALA A 459 5.00 -44.51 -14.18
C ALA A 459 5.55 -43.38 -13.30
N ILE A 460 4.66 -42.57 -12.68
CA ILE A 460 5.05 -41.50 -11.74
C ILE A 460 5.82 -42.08 -10.55
N LYS A 461 5.33 -43.16 -9.96
CA LYS A 461 5.99 -43.87 -8.86
C LYS A 461 7.39 -44.34 -9.23
N GLY A 462 7.64 -44.65 -10.50
CA GLY A 462 8.94 -45.17 -10.97
C GLY A 462 10.07 -44.15 -10.88
N TYR A 463 9.80 -42.87 -11.13
CA TYR A 463 10.82 -41.84 -11.10
C TYR A 463 10.76 -40.92 -9.87
N ALA A 464 9.62 -40.84 -9.17
CA ALA A 464 9.44 -39.97 -8.02
C ALA A 464 10.52 -40.14 -6.92
N PRO A 465 10.95 -41.37 -6.54
CA PRO A 465 11.98 -41.54 -5.49
C PRO A 465 13.33 -40.92 -5.82
N ILE A 466 13.60 -40.60 -7.07
CA ILE A 466 14.89 -40.02 -7.51
C ILE A 466 15.06 -38.60 -6.99
N PHE A 467 13.99 -37.79 -7.06
CA PHE A 467 14.08 -36.35 -6.79
C PHE A 467 12.87 -35.78 -6.00
N CYS A 468 11.97 -36.63 -5.53
CA CYS A 468 10.86 -36.21 -4.67
C CYS A 468 11.16 -36.47 -3.19
N THR A 469 10.56 -35.64 -2.32
CA THR A 469 10.60 -35.84 -0.87
C THR A 469 9.89 -37.13 -0.48
N ASP A 470 10.33 -37.75 0.65
CA ASP A 470 9.77 -39.00 1.13
C ASP A 470 8.25 -38.97 1.35
N ASN A 471 7.75 -37.82 1.81
CA ASN A 471 6.32 -37.60 2.05
C ASN A 471 5.50 -37.66 0.73
N LEU A 472 6.00 -37.02 -0.34
CA LEU A 472 5.32 -37.05 -1.64
C LEU A 472 5.42 -38.47 -2.27
N VAL A 473 6.58 -39.11 -2.17
CA VAL A 473 6.78 -40.50 -2.63
C VAL A 473 5.80 -41.45 -1.93
N ALA A 474 5.64 -41.37 -0.61
CA ALA A 474 4.71 -42.18 0.14
C ALA A 474 3.27 -42.02 -0.35
N GLN A 475 2.81 -40.78 -0.56
CA GLN A 475 1.46 -40.53 -1.09
C GLN A 475 1.24 -41.10 -2.49
N ILE A 476 2.23 -40.97 -3.38
CA ILE A 476 2.15 -41.57 -4.73
C ILE A 476 2.05 -43.10 -4.65
N VAL A 477 2.88 -43.69 -3.78
CA VAL A 477 2.89 -45.16 -3.55
C VAL A 477 1.55 -45.65 -3.00
N ASP A 478 0.96 -44.93 -2.05
CA ASP A 478 -0.30 -45.33 -1.40
C ASP A 478 -1.46 -45.27 -2.40
N ILE A 479 -1.53 -44.25 -3.26
CA ILE A 479 -2.58 -44.18 -4.30
C ILE A 479 -2.33 -45.18 -5.40
N GLU A 480 -1.08 -45.43 -5.79
CA GLU A 480 -0.76 -46.54 -6.76
C GLU A 480 -1.16 -47.92 -6.20
N LYS A 481 -0.92 -48.15 -4.90
CA LYS A 481 -1.38 -49.39 -4.25
C LYS A 481 -2.91 -49.48 -4.24
N LEU A 482 -3.60 -48.42 -3.86
CA LEU A 482 -5.05 -48.34 -3.83
C LEU A 482 -5.64 -48.66 -5.22
N SER A 483 -5.01 -48.15 -6.29
CA SER A 483 -5.46 -48.38 -7.68
C SER A 483 -5.41 -49.86 -8.15
N LYS A 484 -4.82 -50.76 -7.37
CA LYS A 484 -4.76 -52.19 -7.67
C LYS A 484 -6.05 -52.94 -7.32
N THR A 485 -6.80 -52.42 -6.34
CA THR A 485 -7.94 -53.12 -5.75
C THR A 485 -9.22 -52.30 -5.66
N ALA A 486 -9.11 -50.97 -5.75
CA ALA A 486 -10.21 -50.02 -5.57
C ALA A 486 -10.89 -49.65 -6.89
N THR A 487 -12.12 -49.21 -6.81
CA THR A 487 -12.89 -48.63 -7.92
C THR A 487 -12.43 -47.22 -8.24
N ALA A 488 -12.79 -46.71 -9.43
CA ALA A 488 -12.46 -45.34 -9.82
C ALA A 488 -12.99 -44.27 -8.81
N ALA A 489 -14.19 -44.49 -8.28
CA ALA A 489 -14.79 -43.57 -7.29
C ALA A 489 -13.99 -43.54 -5.99
N GLU A 490 -13.47 -44.67 -5.52
CA GLU A 490 -12.64 -44.75 -4.30
C GLU A 490 -11.25 -44.15 -4.49
N ILE A 491 -10.71 -44.09 -5.72
CA ILE A 491 -9.41 -43.48 -6.04
C ILE A 491 -9.54 -41.95 -6.25
N THR A 492 -10.67 -41.47 -6.74
CA THR A 492 -10.88 -40.06 -7.11
C THR A 492 -10.64 -39.13 -5.96
N SER A 493 -11.15 -39.39 -4.76
CA SER A 493 -10.97 -38.50 -3.58
C SER A 493 -9.51 -38.47 -3.10
N PRO A 494 -8.79 -39.58 -2.91
CA PRO A 494 -7.36 -39.55 -2.60
C PRO A 494 -6.50 -38.88 -3.68
N TYR A 495 -6.82 -39.14 -4.98
CA TYR A 495 -6.11 -38.49 -6.08
C TYR A 495 -6.33 -36.98 -6.10
N ALA A 496 -7.53 -36.48 -5.81
CA ALA A 496 -7.80 -35.05 -5.71
C ALA A 496 -6.96 -34.32 -4.63
N GLN A 497 -6.47 -35.05 -3.61
CA GLN A 497 -5.53 -34.53 -2.62
C GLN A 497 -4.08 -34.57 -3.10
N LEU A 498 -3.71 -35.52 -3.96
CA LEU A 498 -2.36 -35.65 -4.54
C LEU A 498 -2.15 -34.70 -5.73
N GLU A 499 -3.16 -34.50 -6.57
CA GLU A 499 -3.08 -33.71 -7.82
C GLU A 499 -2.45 -32.34 -7.62
N PRO A 500 -2.87 -31.50 -6.61
CA PRO A 500 -2.25 -30.17 -6.37
C PRO A 500 -0.76 -30.27 -6.00
N ARG A 501 -0.34 -31.34 -5.32
CA ARG A 501 1.06 -31.56 -4.96
C ARG A 501 1.92 -31.92 -6.17
N LEU A 502 1.39 -32.69 -7.09
CA LEU A 502 2.06 -33.01 -8.36
C LEU A 502 2.12 -31.79 -9.29
N GLN A 503 1.11 -30.91 -9.26
CA GLN A 503 1.13 -29.63 -9.95
C GLN A 503 2.21 -28.69 -9.37
N SER A 504 2.33 -28.62 -8.03
CA SER A 504 3.42 -27.88 -7.38
C SER A 504 4.80 -28.42 -7.77
N LEU A 505 4.96 -29.75 -7.79
CA LEU A 505 6.19 -30.41 -8.21
C LEU A 505 6.60 -30.00 -9.65
N LEU A 506 5.66 -29.89 -10.57
CA LEU A 506 5.93 -29.40 -11.93
C LEU A 506 6.52 -27.98 -11.93
N ILE A 507 5.96 -27.07 -11.13
CA ILE A 507 6.44 -25.69 -10.99
C ILE A 507 7.84 -25.68 -10.38
N GLU A 508 8.08 -26.48 -9.33
CA GLU A 508 9.38 -26.59 -8.65
C GLU A 508 10.46 -27.10 -9.60
N ILE A 509 10.16 -28.14 -10.38
CA ILE A 509 11.07 -28.68 -11.41
C ILE A 509 11.35 -27.63 -12.49
N GLN A 510 10.33 -26.96 -13.02
CA GLN A 510 10.50 -25.92 -14.04
C GLN A 510 11.38 -24.78 -13.54
N THR A 511 11.18 -24.34 -12.30
CA THR A 511 11.99 -23.31 -11.64
C THR A 511 13.44 -23.73 -11.53
N TYR A 512 13.72 -24.95 -11.09
CA TYR A 512 15.08 -25.50 -11.01
C TYR A 512 15.76 -25.59 -12.38
N LEU A 513 15.00 -25.96 -13.41
CA LEU A 513 15.51 -26.05 -14.79
C LEU A 513 15.84 -24.66 -15.38
N SER A 514 15.12 -23.60 -15.01
CA SER A 514 15.33 -22.24 -15.50
C SER A 514 16.52 -21.53 -14.85
N HIS A 515 16.84 -21.81 -13.57
CA HIS A 515 17.94 -21.15 -12.83
C HIS A 515 19.35 -21.65 -13.16
N GLY A 516 19.55 -22.51 -14.13
CA GLY A 516 20.87 -23.07 -14.50
C GLY A 516 21.36 -22.70 -15.91
N GLN A 517 20.83 -21.65 -16.51
CA GLN A 517 21.26 -21.10 -17.81
C GLN A 517 22.05 -19.78 -17.69
N GLN A 518 22.54 -19.44 -16.49
CA GLN A 518 23.48 -18.32 -16.30
C GLN A 518 24.90 -18.84 -16.07
#